data_2d4fa693ab5f5116ef60c0128ebb352d
#
_entry.id   2d4fa693ab5f5116ef60c0128ebb352d
#
_cell.length_a   1.000
_cell.length_b   1.000
_cell.length_c   1.000
_cell.angle_alpha   90.00
_cell.angle_beta   90.00
_cell.angle_gamma   90.00
#
_symmetry.space_group_name_H-M   'P 1'
#
loop_
_entity.id
_entity.type
_entity.pdbx_description
1 polymer ?
#
loop_
_entity_poly.entity_id
_entity_poly.type
_entity_poly.pdbx_seq_one_letter_code
_entity_poly.pdbx_strand_id
1 'polypeptide(L)'
;MKSHIKFRPDRDLILAILTGIGGSLVALAMFFLSGYMVTQSALGAPLYALMVLVVSVKLFGFLRAIARYGERLLSHRTTFTMLRDVRVQFLKRFIPRVPHVYRKYSSSDLLSKMINKVEALQNIYLRVYYPPVVIGFTALIAAITLIYFSVAHAIIIVVSMLCSLWLVPWLSARRAYKLKRQVASEQRQLLTQFYDYKEGYEELTRFNQSEDYYQDVLTSLRQYDESQAKETRFLTMYDYILNVIAMIALFASLALGVMQVENGQLNVVYLTSIVLMMLTLFEQAVPMSNVAYYKADTDEALSDLNEILDYPVVEDNEHLMPSQKNVFEIENMNFSYLNQELPVLKNINLTIHQGEKVAIIGPSGSGKSSLLQIMSGLYDIEKGEVLFNGQQVSYIIEDERYSAMNALLQTQQLFDGTIRYNLFSEQQDETLINVLESLNLDHLDIEQHISIDGSRLSGGEVQRLALARLFLKEANVWLLDEPTTALDEENTQNIMKLIQAHADTLVVATHDLQLLPQFDTIVVMMDGEIVEQGSYNALCKRDSYLSRILRNNDKTQTVKS
;
A
#
# COMPACT_ATOMS: atom_id res chain seq x y z
N MET A 1 2.94 -18.81 -2.07
CA MET A 1 2.23 -17.61 -2.59
C MET A 1 2.89 -17.18 -3.89
N LYS A 2 2.12 -16.99 -4.97
CA LYS A 2 2.65 -16.37 -6.20
C LYS A 2 2.81 -14.88 -5.89
N SER A 3 4.02 -14.34 -5.93
CA SER A 3 4.23 -12.90 -5.76
C SER A 3 3.61 -12.14 -6.92
N HIS A 4 2.70 -11.21 -6.62
CA HIS A 4 2.13 -10.31 -7.61
C HIS A 4 3.15 -9.29 -8.11
N ILE A 5 4.19 -8.99 -7.31
CA ILE A 5 5.25 -8.05 -7.66
C ILE A 5 6.41 -8.83 -8.27
N LYS A 6 6.78 -8.50 -9.50
CA LYS A 6 7.87 -9.15 -10.24
C LYS A 6 9.11 -8.26 -10.27
N PHE A 7 10.20 -8.78 -9.78
CA PHE A 7 11.52 -8.15 -9.86
C PHE A 7 12.25 -8.63 -11.13
N ARG A 8 12.73 -7.70 -11.95
CA ARG A 8 13.53 -8.02 -13.13
C ARG A 8 14.95 -7.49 -12.92
N PRO A 9 15.98 -8.36 -13.02
CA PRO A 9 17.36 -7.90 -13.01
C PRO A 9 17.60 -7.01 -14.24
N ASP A 10 18.17 -5.82 -13.99
CA ASP A 10 18.54 -4.85 -15.01
C ASP A 10 20.02 -5.00 -15.40
N ARG A 11 20.41 -4.50 -16.58
CA ARG A 11 21.80 -4.42 -17.02
C ARG A 11 22.68 -3.64 -16.05
N ASP A 12 22.13 -2.58 -15.46
CA ASP A 12 22.85 -1.76 -14.49
C ASP A 12 23.20 -2.55 -13.22
N LEU A 13 22.34 -3.51 -12.79
CA LEU A 13 22.65 -4.41 -11.67
C LEU A 13 23.86 -5.31 -11.97
N ILE A 14 23.90 -5.89 -13.17
CA ILE A 14 25.02 -6.75 -13.58
C ILE A 14 26.32 -5.94 -13.63
N LEU A 15 26.27 -4.73 -14.20
CA LEU A 15 27.42 -3.83 -14.25
C LEU A 15 27.84 -3.38 -12.84
N ALA A 16 26.90 -3.12 -11.94
CA ALA A 16 27.19 -2.81 -10.53
C ALA A 16 27.93 -3.97 -9.84
N ILE A 17 27.49 -5.21 -10.04
CA ILE A 17 28.14 -6.41 -9.51
C ILE A 17 29.55 -6.52 -10.05
N LEU A 18 29.76 -6.39 -11.37
CA LEU A 18 31.06 -6.49 -11.99
C LEU A 18 32.03 -5.39 -11.51
N THR A 19 31.55 -4.13 -11.44
CA THR A 19 32.35 -3.02 -10.93
C THR A 19 32.64 -3.15 -9.42
N GLY A 20 31.71 -3.70 -8.66
CA GLY A 20 31.87 -4.01 -7.23
C GLY A 20 32.93 -5.09 -6.99
N ILE A 21 32.88 -6.20 -7.75
CA ILE A 21 33.92 -7.25 -7.71
C ILE A 21 35.28 -6.67 -8.10
N GLY A 22 35.35 -5.92 -9.21
CA GLY A 22 36.57 -5.28 -9.67
C GLY A 22 37.17 -4.33 -8.63
N GLY A 23 36.36 -3.46 -8.03
CA GLY A 23 36.75 -2.54 -6.98
C GLY A 23 37.25 -3.24 -5.70
N SER A 24 36.61 -4.35 -5.32
CA SER A 24 37.01 -5.18 -4.20
C SER A 24 38.35 -5.90 -4.46
N LEU A 25 38.52 -6.45 -5.65
CA LEU A 25 39.80 -7.09 -6.05
C LEU A 25 40.96 -6.09 -6.08
N VAL A 26 40.74 -4.89 -6.62
CA VAL A 26 41.73 -3.80 -6.59
C VAL A 26 42.09 -3.42 -5.15
N ALA A 27 41.12 -3.40 -4.22
CA ALA A 27 41.38 -3.17 -2.81
C ALA A 27 42.23 -4.27 -2.19
N LEU A 28 41.92 -5.55 -2.46
CA LEU A 28 42.71 -6.69 -1.98
C LEU A 28 44.13 -6.62 -2.52
N ALA A 29 44.32 -6.35 -3.82
CA ALA A 29 45.65 -6.20 -4.44
C ALA A 29 46.43 -5.03 -3.83
N MET A 30 45.78 -3.90 -3.57
CA MET A 30 46.38 -2.74 -2.91
C MET A 30 46.96 -3.10 -1.53
N PHE A 31 46.16 -3.76 -0.68
CA PHE A 31 46.62 -4.14 0.66
C PHE A 31 47.63 -5.28 0.64
N PHE A 32 47.51 -6.22 -0.28
CA PHE A 32 48.55 -7.24 -0.51
C PHE A 32 49.88 -6.60 -0.85
N LEU A 33 49.92 -5.68 -1.83
CA LEU A 33 51.14 -4.95 -2.20
C LEU A 33 51.65 -4.06 -1.05
N SER A 34 50.76 -3.47 -0.24
CA SER A 34 51.15 -2.70 0.95
C SER A 34 51.90 -3.58 1.95
N GLY A 35 51.41 -4.79 2.22
CA GLY A 35 52.08 -5.76 3.08
C GLY A 35 53.43 -6.20 2.51
N TYR A 36 53.48 -6.46 1.23
CA TYR A 36 54.72 -6.78 0.51
C TYR A 36 55.76 -5.66 0.64
N MET A 37 55.32 -4.42 0.43
CA MET A 37 56.17 -3.23 0.55
C MET A 37 56.74 -3.05 1.97
N VAL A 38 55.93 -3.21 3.00
CA VAL A 38 56.36 -3.09 4.41
C VAL A 38 57.44 -4.12 4.73
N THR A 39 57.21 -5.37 4.38
CA THR A 39 58.19 -6.42 4.66
C THR A 39 59.47 -6.25 3.82
N GLN A 40 59.38 -5.90 2.55
CA GLN A 40 60.55 -5.62 1.70
C GLN A 40 61.39 -4.43 2.23
N SER A 41 60.70 -3.38 2.75
CA SER A 41 61.38 -2.26 3.38
C SER A 41 62.14 -2.67 4.65
N ALA A 42 61.57 -3.56 5.46
CA ALA A 42 62.20 -4.10 6.66
C ALA A 42 63.43 -4.99 6.34
N LEU A 43 63.41 -5.66 5.17
CA LEU A 43 64.51 -6.49 4.68
C LEU A 43 65.60 -5.71 3.94
N GLY A 44 65.49 -4.37 3.87
CA GLY A 44 66.52 -3.51 3.25
C GLY A 44 66.47 -3.48 1.71
N ALA A 45 65.28 -3.62 1.12
CA ALA A 45 65.12 -3.51 -0.33
C ALA A 45 65.60 -2.16 -0.87
N PRO A 46 66.16 -2.11 -2.09
CA PRO A 46 66.67 -0.86 -2.65
C PRO A 46 65.55 0.16 -2.89
N LEU A 47 65.88 1.45 -2.71
CA LEU A 47 64.90 2.55 -2.71
C LEU A 47 64.08 2.63 -4.02
N TYR A 48 64.70 2.35 -5.17
CA TYR A 48 64.00 2.36 -6.46
C TYR A 48 62.90 1.31 -6.53
N ALA A 49 63.11 0.11 -5.96
CA ALA A 49 62.09 -0.93 -5.90
C ALA A 49 60.92 -0.55 -4.99
N LEU A 50 61.21 0.07 -3.84
CA LEU A 50 60.19 0.59 -2.94
C LEU A 50 59.37 1.74 -3.58
N MET A 51 60.03 2.61 -4.37
CA MET A 51 59.30 3.69 -5.09
C MET A 51 58.28 3.13 -6.09
N VAL A 52 58.63 2.07 -6.83
CA VAL A 52 57.70 1.39 -7.76
C VAL A 52 56.48 0.84 -7.01
N LEU A 53 56.72 0.21 -5.85
CA LEU A 53 55.61 -0.29 -5.00
C LEU A 53 54.71 0.82 -4.48
N VAL A 54 55.29 1.94 -4.01
CA VAL A 54 54.52 3.12 -3.54
C VAL A 54 53.65 3.65 -4.65
N VAL A 55 54.17 3.81 -5.87
CA VAL A 55 53.41 4.29 -7.02
C VAL A 55 52.29 3.32 -7.36
N SER A 56 52.57 2.01 -7.35
CA SER A 56 51.57 0.97 -7.62
C SER A 56 50.45 0.97 -6.62
N VAL A 57 50.74 1.07 -5.31
CA VAL A 57 49.73 1.14 -4.25
C VAL A 57 48.85 2.39 -4.42
N LYS A 58 49.45 3.56 -4.75
CA LYS A 58 48.70 4.78 -5.03
C LYS A 58 47.80 4.65 -6.25
N LEU A 59 48.30 4.01 -7.33
CA LEU A 59 47.51 3.73 -8.53
C LEU A 59 46.29 2.85 -8.22
N PHE A 60 46.51 1.76 -7.47
CA PHE A 60 45.37 0.90 -7.03
C PHE A 60 44.38 1.64 -6.14
N GLY A 61 44.84 2.55 -5.25
CA GLY A 61 43.99 3.41 -4.47
C GLY A 61 43.08 4.30 -5.33
N PHE A 62 43.63 4.88 -6.39
CA PHE A 62 42.89 5.67 -7.36
C PHE A 62 41.88 4.81 -8.17
N LEU A 63 42.30 3.66 -8.66
CA LEU A 63 41.44 2.73 -9.38
C LEU A 63 40.28 2.22 -8.49
N ARG A 64 40.57 1.93 -7.20
CA ARG A 64 39.53 1.56 -6.21
C ARG A 64 38.48 2.66 -6.06
N ALA A 65 38.93 3.93 -5.99
CA ALA A 65 37.99 5.06 -5.83
C ALA A 65 37.05 5.19 -7.04
N ILE A 66 37.59 5.06 -8.27
CA ILE A 66 36.79 5.10 -9.50
C ILE A 66 35.82 3.92 -9.56
N ALA A 67 36.28 2.70 -9.29
CA ALA A 67 35.44 1.50 -9.30
C ALA A 67 34.32 1.60 -8.28
N ARG A 68 34.60 2.12 -7.07
CA ARG A 68 33.62 2.29 -6.02
C ARG A 68 32.58 3.37 -6.33
N TYR A 69 32.99 4.44 -7.00
CA TYR A 69 32.07 5.45 -7.49
C TYR A 69 31.13 4.89 -8.55
N GLY A 70 31.68 4.17 -9.55
CA GLY A 70 30.88 3.52 -10.60
C GLY A 70 29.92 2.48 -10.04
N GLU A 71 30.37 1.64 -9.13
CA GLU A 71 29.56 0.66 -8.40
C GLU A 71 28.39 1.33 -7.67
N ARG A 72 28.67 2.38 -6.88
CA ARG A 72 27.63 3.07 -6.13
C ARG A 72 26.60 3.76 -7.03
N LEU A 73 27.08 4.40 -8.12
CA LEU A 73 26.18 5.04 -9.09
C LEU A 73 25.24 4.03 -9.74
N LEU A 74 25.76 2.90 -10.21
CA LEU A 74 24.99 1.87 -10.88
C LEU A 74 24.03 1.15 -9.92
N SER A 75 24.49 0.80 -8.71
CA SER A 75 23.63 0.13 -7.71
C SER A 75 22.47 1.00 -7.25
N HIS A 76 22.70 2.30 -7.04
CA HIS A 76 21.62 3.23 -6.71
C HIS A 76 20.64 3.43 -7.88
N ARG A 77 21.16 3.60 -9.10
CA ARG A 77 20.34 3.74 -10.30
C ARG A 77 19.40 2.55 -10.48
N THR A 78 19.92 1.33 -10.40
CA THR A 78 19.11 0.10 -10.43
C THR A 78 18.05 0.08 -9.34
N THR A 79 18.41 0.45 -8.11
CA THR A 79 17.49 0.43 -6.97
C THR A 79 16.34 1.41 -7.16
N PHE A 80 16.61 2.64 -7.57
CA PHE A 80 15.55 3.63 -7.80
C PHE A 80 14.66 3.29 -9.00
N THR A 81 15.24 2.71 -10.06
CA THR A 81 14.47 2.20 -11.20
C THR A 81 13.52 1.09 -10.75
N MET A 82 14.00 0.14 -9.96
CA MET A 82 13.19 -0.93 -9.39
C MET A 82 12.08 -0.39 -8.49
N LEU A 83 12.37 0.56 -7.59
CA LEU A 83 11.37 1.18 -6.72
C LEU A 83 10.27 1.87 -7.52
N ARG A 84 10.64 2.63 -8.57
CA ARG A 84 9.67 3.25 -9.48
C ARG A 84 8.76 2.18 -10.10
N ASP A 85 9.34 1.12 -10.63
CA ASP A 85 8.59 0.07 -11.33
C ASP A 85 7.67 -0.70 -10.37
N VAL A 86 8.13 -0.96 -9.15
CA VAL A 86 7.32 -1.59 -8.08
C VAL A 86 6.15 -0.68 -7.68
N ARG A 87 6.39 0.62 -7.48
CA ARG A 87 5.32 1.59 -7.16
C ARG A 87 4.25 1.62 -8.24
N VAL A 88 4.68 1.70 -9.50
CA VAL A 88 3.74 1.72 -10.64
C VAL A 88 2.98 0.39 -10.76
N GLN A 89 3.66 -0.76 -10.62
CA GLN A 89 2.99 -2.06 -10.65
C GLN A 89 1.98 -2.23 -9.49
N PHE A 90 2.37 -1.77 -8.29
CA PHE A 90 1.48 -1.81 -7.14
C PHE A 90 0.24 -0.94 -7.36
N LEU A 91 0.41 0.34 -7.74
CA LEU A 91 -0.71 1.26 -7.98
C LEU A 91 -1.66 0.76 -9.06
N LYS A 92 -1.14 0.31 -10.20
CA LYS A 92 -1.99 -0.23 -11.28
C LYS A 92 -2.84 -1.42 -10.85
N ARG A 93 -2.35 -2.23 -9.91
CA ARG A 93 -3.10 -3.38 -9.39
C ARG A 93 -3.96 -3.04 -8.19
N PHE A 94 -3.57 -2.02 -7.43
CA PHE A 94 -4.29 -1.56 -6.25
C PHE A 94 -5.57 -0.81 -6.60
N ILE A 95 -5.53 0.11 -7.58
CA ILE A 95 -6.66 0.97 -7.94
C ILE A 95 -7.96 0.16 -8.18
N PRO A 96 -7.97 -0.92 -8.97
CA PRO A 96 -9.20 -1.69 -9.18
C PRO A 96 -9.72 -2.42 -7.92
N ARG A 97 -8.93 -2.48 -6.84
CA ARG A 97 -9.28 -3.14 -5.58
C ARG A 97 -9.74 -2.17 -4.48
N VAL A 98 -9.66 -0.88 -4.76
CA VAL A 98 -9.96 0.19 -3.80
C VAL A 98 -11.30 0.00 -3.08
N PRO A 99 -12.44 -0.30 -3.75
CA PRO A 99 -13.73 -0.44 -3.06
C PRO A 99 -13.71 -1.50 -1.94
N HIS A 100 -13.03 -2.63 -2.18
CA HIS A 100 -12.94 -3.72 -1.20
C HIS A 100 -11.91 -3.46 -0.10
N VAL A 101 -10.78 -2.84 -0.46
CA VAL A 101 -9.63 -2.64 0.43
C VAL A 101 -9.93 -1.58 1.49
N TYR A 102 -10.61 -0.48 1.15
CA TYR A 102 -10.98 0.59 2.10
C TYR A 102 -11.92 0.16 3.22
N ARG A 103 -12.59 -0.97 3.10
CA ARG A 103 -13.42 -1.52 4.18
C ARG A 103 -12.61 -2.23 5.28
N LYS A 104 -11.44 -2.74 4.93
CA LYS A 104 -10.56 -3.46 5.87
C LYS A 104 -9.46 -2.58 6.44
N TYR A 105 -8.96 -1.67 5.64
CA TYR A 105 -7.80 -0.85 5.98
C TYR A 105 -8.19 0.62 6.04
N SER A 106 -7.72 1.34 7.06
CA SER A 106 -7.83 2.79 7.10
C SER A 106 -6.96 3.44 6.02
N SER A 107 -7.31 4.66 5.61
CA SER A 107 -6.50 5.44 4.64
C SER A 107 -5.05 5.62 5.11
N SER A 108 -4.84 5.83 6.42
CA SER A 108 -3.51 5.98 7.03
C SER A 108 -2.68 4.69 6.98
N ASP A 109 -3.30 3.51 7.21
CA ASP A 109 -2.63 2.22 7.11
C ASP A 109 -2.24 1.91 5.66
N LEU A 110 -3.14 2.15 4.71
CA LEU A 110 -2.85 1.99 3.28
C LEU A 110 -1.71 2.90 2.82
N LEU A 111 -1.74 4.17 3.20
CA LEU A 111 -0.68 5.13 2.86
C LEU A 111 0.67 4.71 3.45
N SER A 112 0.67 4.29 4.72
CA SER A 112 1.86 3.76 5.39
C SER A 112 2.41 2.53 4.67
N LYS A 113 1.55 1.58 4.28
CA LYS A 113 1.96 0.39 3.52
C LYS A 113 2.51 0.75 2.14
N MET A 114 1.86 1.66 1.42
CA MET A 114 2.31 2.11 0.10
C MET A 114 3.66 2.82 0.13
N ILE A 115 3.93 3.63 1.15
CA ILE A 115 5.19 4.37 1.27
C ILE A 115 6.26 3.48 1.91
N ASN A 116 6.06 3.06 3.16
CA ASN A 116 7.10 2.43 3.95
C ASN A 116 7.42 1.00 3.51
N LYS A 117 6.40 0.19 3.16
CA LYS A 117 6.64 -1.21 2.74
C LYS A 117 7.21 -1.29 1.33
N VAL A 118 6.81 -0.41 0.42
CA VAL A 118 7.45 -0.34 -0.91
C VAL A 118 8.89 0.14 -0.76
N GLU A 119 9.18 1.13 0.10
CA GLU A 119 10.54 1.59 0.35
C GLU A 119 11.43 0.50 0.97
N ALA A 120 10.90 -0.32 1.87
CA ALA A 120 11.63 -1.47 2.44
C ALA A 120 12.14 -2.44 1.35
N LEU A 121 11.45 -2.54 0.20
CA LEU A 121 11.86 -3.41 -0.91
C LEU A 121 13.17 -2.98 -1.58
N GLN A 122 13.62 -1.73 -1.41
CA GLN A 122 14.95 -1.31 -1.89
C GLN A 122 16.07 -2.18 -1.32
N ASN A 123 15.88 -2.70 -0.09
CA ASN A 123 16.85 -3.53 0.58
C ASN A 123 17.07 -4.90 -0.12
N ILE A 124 16.12 -5.34 -0.96
CA ILE A 124 16.27 -6.58 -1.74
C ILE A 124 17.56 -6.57 -2.55
N TYR A 125 17.80 -5.50 -3.31
CA TYR A 125 19.02 -5.39 -4.13
C TYR A 125 20.21 -4.93 -3.30
N LEU A 126 20.10 -3.81 -2.56
CA LEU A 126 21.22 -3.18 -1.88
C LEU A 126 21.79 -3.96 -0.71
N ARG A 127 20.97 -4.77 -0.03
CA ARG A 127 21.34 -5.42 1.22
C ARG A 127 21.25 -6.94 1.20
N VAL A 128 20.35 -7.52 0.38
CA VAL A 128 20.09 -8.96 0.38
C VAL A 128 20.84 -9.68 -0.74
N TYR A 129 20.74 -9.23 -1.97
CA TYR A 129 21.33 -9.96 -3.12
C TYR A 129 22.70 -9.43 -3.55
N TYR A 130 22.86 -8.12 -3.69
CA TYR A 130 24.06 -7.52 -4.24
C TYR A 130 25.33 -7.83 -3.40
N PRO A 131 25.38 -7.54 -2.08
CA PRO A 131 26.60 -7.70 -1.32
C PRO A 131 27.09 -9.15 -1.21
N PRO A 132 26.23 -10.20 -0.92
CA PRO A 132 26.69 -11.58 -0.87
C PRO A 132 27.34 -12.06 -2.17
N VAL A 133 26.77 -11.62 -3.32
CA VAL A 133 27.33 -12.00 -4.63
C VAL A 133 28.70 -11.37 -4.82
N VAL A 134 28.83 -10.06 -4.59
CA VAL A 134 30.11 -9.36 -4.75
C VAL A 134 31.21 -9.96 -3.86
N ILE A 135 30.90 -10.15 -2.57
CA ILE A 135 31.88 -10.64 -1.61
C ILE A 135 32.18 -12.13 -1.84
N GLY A 136 31.16 -12.93 -2.15
CA GLY A 136 31.35 -14.34 -2.48
C GLY A 136 32.30 -14.54 -3.66
N PHE A 137 32.09 -13.81 -4.76
CA PHE A 137 33.00 -13.86 -5.90
C PHE A 137 34.38 -13.30 -5.58
N THR A 138 34.47 -12.20 -4.82
CA THR A 138 35.77 -11.64 -4.39
C THR A 138 36.52 -12.62 -3.50
N ALA A 139 35.86 -13.27 -2.55
CA ALA A 139 36.46 -14.28 -1.69
C ALA A 139 36.91 -15.52 -2.46
N LEU A 140 36.11 -15.96 -3.45
CA LEU A 140 36.50 -17.08 -4.32
C LEU A 140 37.77 -16.77 -5.11
N ILE A 141 37.87 -15.61 -5.75
CA ILE A 141 39.05 -15.19 -6.50
C ILE A 141 40.25 -15.04 -5.56
N ALA A 142 40.06 -14.46 -4.36
CA ALA A 142 41.12 -14.36 -3.35
C ALA A 142 41.60 -15.74 -2.90
N ALA A 143 40.71 -16.70 -2.67
CA ALA A 143 41.09 -18.08 -2.32
C ALA A 143 41.88 -18.76 -3.44
N ILE A 144 41.45 -18.62 -4.70
CA ILE A 144 42.18 -19.16 -5.86
C ILE A 144 43.59 -18.54 -5.94
N THR A 145 43.71 -17.23 -5.75
CA THR A 145 45.01 -16.54 -5.75
C THR A 145 45.91 -17.05 -4.62
N LEU A 146 45.36 -17.32 -3.43
CA LEU A 146 46.11 -17.84 -2.29
C LEU A 146 46.59 -19.29 -2.47
N ILE A 147 45.94 -20.11 -3.28
CA ILE A 147 46.39 -21.46 -3.59
C ILE A 147 47.84 -21.43 -4.12
N TYR A 148 48.20 -20.39 -4.89
CA TYR A 148 49.57 -20.22 -5.41
C TYR A 148 50.58 -19.99 -4.30
N PHE A 149 50.24 -19.35 -3.20
CA PHE A 149 51.14 -19.06 -2.08
C PHE A 149 51.06 -20.15 -1.00
N SER A 150 49.84 -20.57 -0.61
CA SER A 150 49.62 -21.58 0.41
C SER A 150 48.17 -22.10 0.35
N VAL A 151 48.00 -23.37 0.07
CA VAL A 151 46.68 -24.05 0.04
C VAL A 151 45.98 -23.94 1.39
N ALA A 152 46.73 -23.98 2.49
CA ALA A 152 46.14 -23.91 3.82
C ALA A 152 45.48 -22.55 4.12
N HIS A 153 46.08 -21.42 3.65
CA HIS A 153 45.47 -20.10 3.75
C HIS A 153 44.20 -19.97 2.88
N ALA A 154 44.18 -20.58 1.70
CA ALA A 154 43.00 -20.65 0.86
C ALA A 154 41.84 -21.39 1.56
N ILE A 155 42.12 -22.50 2.25
CA ILE A 155 41.13 -23.25 3.05
C ILE A 155 40.59 -22.38 4.18
N ILE A 156 41.42 -21.64 4.92
CA ILE A 156 41.01 -20.75 5.99
C ILE A 156 39.99 -19.71 5.46
N ILE A 157 40.29 -19.07 4.31
CA ILE A 157 39.35 -18.10 3.68
C ILE A 157 38.04 -18.79 3.31
N VAL A 158 38.10 -19.93 2.61
CA VAL A 158 36.86 -20.62 2.17
C VAL A 158 36.00 -21.02 3.36
N VAL A 159 36.58 -21.63 4.40
CA VAL A 159 35.84 -22.06 5.58
C VAL A 159 35.25 -20.86 6.31
N SER A 160 36.04 -19.82 6.57
CA SER A 160 35.55 -18.63 7.30
C SER A 160 34.49 -17.87 6.51
N MET A 161 34.61 -17.78 5.19
CA MET A 161 33.59 -17.14 4.34
C MET A 161 32.32 -17.99 4.23
N LEU A 162 32.39 -19.30 4.15
CA LEU A 162 31.22 -20.18 4.23
C LEU A 162 30.49 -20.03 5.58
N CYS A 163 31.25 -19.94 6.67
CA CYS A 163 30.67 -19.67 7.98
C CYS A 163 29.95 -18.31 8.00
N SER A 164 30.61 -17.24 7.52
CA SER A 164 30.09 -15.88 7.60
C SER A 164 28.94 -15.63 6.63
N LEU A 165 29.01 -16.14 5.38
CA LEU A 165 28.02 -15.85 4.34
C LEU A 165 26.84 -16.82 4.30
N TRP A 166 27.00 -18.02 4.84
CA TRP A 166 25.95 -19.04 4.74
C TRP A 166 25.52 -19.61 6.08
N LEU A 167 26.46 -20.10 6.92
CA LEU A 167 26.13 -20.80 8.17
C LEU A 167 25.48 -19.87 9.20
N VAL A 168 26.11 -18.73 9.48
CA VAL A 168 25.61 -17.77 10.49
C VAL A 168 24.29 -17.13 10.04
N PRO A 169 24.10 -16.66 8.78
CA PRO A 169 22.79 -16.20 8.30
C PRO A 169 21.72 -17.30 8.38
N TRP A 170 22.03 -18.53 8.02
CA TRP A 170 21.08 -19.65 8.07
C TRP A 170 20.60 -19.95 9.49
N LEU A 171 21.51 -19.99 10.46
CA LEU A 171 21.19 -20.23 11.88
C LEU A 171 20.36 -19.08 12.47
N SER A 172 20.63 -17.85 12.07
CA SER A 172 19.99 -16.66 12.61
C SER A 172 18.65 -16.32 11.94
N ALA A 173 18.40 -16.79 10.71
CA ALA A 173 17.26 -16.37 9.89
C ALA A 173 15.90 -16.54 10.58
N ARG A 174 15.66 -17.69 11.24
CA ARG A 174 14.39 -17.95 11.94
C ARG A 174 14.17 -16.99 13.12
N ARG A 175 15.24 -16.67 13.85
CA ARG A 175 15.16 -15.77 15.01
C ARG A 175 15.03 -14.31 14.55
N ALA A 176 15.75 -13.91 13.52
CA ALA A 176 15.62 -12.60 12.89
C ALA A 176 14.18 -12.35 12.41
N TYR A 177 13.58 -13.31 11.68
CA TYR A 177 12.21 -13.22 11.21
C TYR A 177 11.19 -13.09 12.36
N LYS A 178 11.33 -13.90 13.42
CA LYS A 178 10.43 -13.83 14.58
C LYS A 178 10.51 -12.48 15.28
N LEU A 179 11.74 -11.98 15.53
CA LEU A 179 11.95 -10.68 16.19
C LEU A 179 11.39 -9.53 15.34
N LYS A 180 11.66 -9.54 14.03
CA LYS A 180 11.15 -8.50 13.12
C LYS A 180 9.63 -8.45 13.12
N ARG A 181 8.98 -9.60 13.00
CA ARG A 181 7.51 -9.70 13.03
C ARG A 181 6.92 -9.23 14.36
N GLN A 182 7.59 -9.52 15.47
CA GLN A 182 7.16 -9.05 16.79
C GLN A 182 7.25 -7.53 16.88
N VAL A 183 8.40 -6.93 16.53
CA VAL A 183 8.59 -5.47 16.53
C VAL A 183 7.55 -4.79 15.64
N ALA A 184 7.30 -5.32 14.43
CA ALA A 184 6.32 -4.78 13.51
C ALA A 184 4.88 -4.87 14.05
N SER A 185 4.52 -5.95 14.78
CA SER A 185 3.18 -6.08 15.39
C SER A 185 2.98 -5.09 16.55
N GLU A 186 3.98 -4.92 17.40
CA GLU A 186 3.92 -4.00 18.54
C GLU A 186 3.94 -2.54 18.08
N GLN A 187 4.71 -2.22 17.02
CA GLN A 187 4.68 -0.91 16.37
C GLN A 187 3.28 -0.58 15.83
N ARG A 188 2.62 -1.53 15.15
CA ARG A 188 1.26 -1.33 14.65
C ARG A 188 0.27 -1.08 15.79
N GLN A 189 0.35 -1.88 16.86
CA GLN A 189 -0.50 -1.72 18.03
C GLN A 189 -0.32 -0.32 18.66
N LEU A 190 0.93 0.10 18.87
CA LEU A 190 1.24 1.43 19.40
C LEU A 190 0.67 2.55 18.50
N LEU A 191 0.89 2.47 17.17
CA LEU A 191 0.38 3.47 16.24
C LEU A 191 -1.15 3.52 16.23
N THR A 192 -1.83 2.37 16.28
CA THR A 192 -3.29 2.32 16.35
C THR A 192 -3.80 2.99 17.62
N GLN A 193 -3.27 2.63 18.79
CA GLN A 193 -3.67 3.23 20.06
C GLN A 193 -3.36 4.73 20.13
N PHE A 194 -2.21 5.14 19.61
CA PHE A 194 -1.87 6.56 19.55
C PHE A 194 -2.83 7.35 18.64
N TYR A 195 -3.21 6.75 17.51
CA TYR A 195 -4.17 7.36 16.59
C TYR A 195 -5.56 7.46 17.21
N ASP A 196 -6.03 6.38 17.85
CA ASP A 196 -7.30 6.35 18.57
C ASP A 196 -7.33 7.37 19.71
N TYR A 197 -6.23 7.52 20.46
CA TYR A 197 -6.11 8.55 21.49
C TYR A 197 -6.20 9.97 20.91
N LYS A 198 -5.54 10.22 19.77
CA LYS A 198 -5.55 11.53 19.11
C LYS A 198 -6.95 11.89 18.59
N GLU A 199 -7.57 10.98 17.86
CA GLU A 199 -8.89 11.23 17.26
C GLU A 199 -10.01 11.23 18.31
N GLY A 200 -9.90 10.38 19.33
CA GLY A 200 -10.87 10.27 20.42
C GLY A 200 -10.62 11.19 21.62
N TYR A 201 -9.63 12.13 21.54
CA TYR A 201 -9.20 12.92 22.71
C TYR A 201 -10.34 13.70 23.37
N GLU A 202 -11.24 14.31 22.59
CA GLU A 202 -12.38 15.07 23.12
C GLU A 202 -13.36 14.16 23.87
N GLU A 203 -13.69 13.00 23.29
CA GLU A 203 -14.56 11.99 23.91
C GLU A 203 -13.94 11.45 25.20
N LEU A 204 -12.69 11.05 25.13
CA LEU A 204 -11.95 10.53 26.28
C LEU A 204 -11.91 11.55 27.43
N THR A 205 -11.76 12.84 27.10
CA THR A 205 -11.75 13.93 28.08
C THR A 205 -13.14 14.13 28.68
N ARG A 206 -14.20 14.14 27.86
CA ARG A 206 -15.59 14.27 28.32
C ARG A 206 -16.02 13.15 29.29
N PHE A 207 -15.51 11.94 29.07
CA PHE A 207 -15.84 10.78 29.90
C PHE A 207 -14.79 10.47 30.98
N ASN A 208 -13.82 11.36 31.22
CA ASN A 208 -12.71 11.21 32.18
C ASN A 208 -11.89 9.92 31.99
N GLN A 209 -11.71 9.47 30.75
CA GLN A 209 -10.92 8.28 30.38
C GLN A 209 -9.57 8.63 29.77
N SER A 210 -9.24 9.91 29.61
CA SER A 210 -8.03 10.36 28.91
C SER A 210 -6.75 9.88 29.60
N GLU A 211 -6.69 9.90 30.93
CA GLU A 211 -5.50 9.47 31.67
C GLU A 211 -5.29 7.96 31.58
N ASP A 212 -6.35 7.16 31.74
CA ASP A 212 -6.27 5.70 31.66
C ASP A 212 -5.80 5.26 30.27
N TYR A 213 -6.40 5.85 29.22
CA TYR A 213 -6.00 5.57 27.84
C TYR A 213 -4.56 6.00 27.54
N TYR A 214 -4.14 7.14 28.08
CA TYR A 214 -2.74 7.59 27.99
C TYR A 214 -1.76 6.59 28.60
N GLN A 215 -2.10 6.01 29.77
CA GLN A 215 -1.28 4.98 30.40
C GLN A 215 -1.21 3.68 29.55
N ASP A 216 -2.28 3.33 28.84
CA ASP A 216 -2.28 2.21 27.89
C ASP A 216 -1.35 2.48 26.70
N VAL A 217 -1.36 3.69 26.15
CA VAL A 217 -0.41 4.11 25.08
C VAL A 217 1.04 4.04 25.60
N LEU A 218 1.31 4.52 26.81
CA LEU A 218 2.65 4.44 27.41
C LEU A 218 3.10 2.98 27.65
N THR A 219 2.17 2.11 27.99
CA THR A 219 2.46 0.68 28.18
C THR A 219 2.83 0.02 26.85
N SER A 220 2.08 0.31 25.78
CA SER A 220 2.40 -0.17 24.44
C SER A 220 3.71 0.40 23.90
N LEU A 221 4.03 1.67 24.22
CA LEU A 221 5.33 2.27 23.90
C LEU A 221 6.48 1.50 24.57
N ARG A 222 6.34 1.18 25.85
CA ARG A 222 7.36 0.40 26.58
C ARG A 222 7.54 -0.99 25.99
N GLN A 223 6.46 -1.68 25.62
CA GLN A 223 6.52 -2.99 24.96
C GLN A 223 7.26 -2.91 23.63
N TYR A 224 6.95 -1.91 22.81
CA TYR A 224 7.65 -1.67 21.55
C TYR A 224 9.14 -1.39 21.76
N ASP A 225 9.50 -0.51 22.71
CA ASP A 225 10.90 -0.20 23.04
C ASP A 225 11.67 -1.43 23.52
N GLU A 226 11.06 -2.28 24.36
CA GLU A 226 11.68 -3.53 24.80
C GLU A 226 11.94 -4.49 23.64
N SER A 227 11.00 -4.60 22.72
CA SER A 227 11.16 -5.48 21.56
C SER A 227 12.18 -4.93 20.58
N GLN A 228 12.23 -3.63 20.38
CA GLN A 228 13.27 -2.96 19.59
C GLN A 228 14.66 -3.12 20.23
N ALA A 229 14.74 -3.05 21.56
CA ALA A 229 15.99 -3.33 22.28
C ALA A 229 16.45 -4.78 22.12
N LYS A 230 15.51 -5.76 22.13
CA LYS A 230 15.84 -7.19 21.86
C LYS A 230 16.34 -7.39 20.43
N GLU A 231 15.72 -6.72 19.46
CA GLU A 231 16.13 -6.71 18.05
C GLU A 231 17.55 -6.14 17.91
N THR A 232 17.82 -4.97 18.47
CA THR A 232 19.14 -4.32 18.43
C THR A 232 20.22 -5.18 19.09
N ARG A 233 19.93 -5.79 20.24
CA ARG A 233 20.85 -6.74 20.91
C ARG A 233 21.14 -7.95 20.03
N PHE A 234 20.14 -8.47 19.34
CA PHE A 234 20.32 -9.58 18.41
C PHE A 234 21.23 -9.20 17.25
N LEU A 235 21.06 -8.04 16.64
CA LEU A 235 21.90 -7.54 15.55
C LEU A 235 23.35 -7.31 16.02
N THR A 236 23.52 -6.68 17.18
CA THR A 236 24.85 -6.47 17.76
C THR A 236 25.57 -7.79 18.07
N MET A 237 24.85 -8.78 18.59
CA MET A 237 25.41 -10.12 18.85
C MET A 237 25.78 -10.83 17.55
N TYR A 238 25.00 -10.64 16.51
CA TYR A 238 25.28 -11.17 15.18
C TYR A 238 26.57 -10.56 14.60
N ASP A 239 26.71 -9.24 14.66
CA ASP A 239 27.93 -8.52 14.26
C ASP A 239 29.15 -9.00 15.06
N TYR A 240 28.98 -9.18 16.37
CA TYR A 240 30.04 -9.69 17.23
C TYR A 240 30.50 -11.09 16.80
N ILE A 241 29.58 -12.02 16.50
CA ILE A 241 29.92 -13.38 16.04
C ILE A 241 30.73 -13.32 14.74
N LEU A 242 30.35 -12.50 13.78
CA LEU A 242 31.08 -12.36 12.52
C LEU A 242 32.48 -11.78 12.71
N ASN A 243 32.61 -10.78 13.58
CA ASN A 243 33.93 -10.23 13.94
C ASN A 243 34.81 -11.28 14.64
N VAL A 244 34.25 -12.12 15.53
CA VAL A 244 34.98 -13.22 16.17
C VAL A 244 35.46 -14.23 15.12
N ILE A 245 34.63 -14.63 14.15
CA ILE A 245 35.03 -15.51 13.05
C ILE A 245 36.18 -14.89 12.25
N ALA A 246 36.09 -13.61 11.91
CA ALA A 246 37.14 -12.87 11.20
C ALA A 246 38.47 -12.85 11.99
N MET A 247 38.39 -12.56 13.30
CA MET A 247 39.60 -12.53 14.15
C MET A 247 40.23 -13.91 14.32
N ILE A 248 39.42 -14.97 14.50
CA ILE A 248 39.93 -16.35 14.54
C ILE A 248 40.60 -16.72 13.22
N ALA A 249 40.00 -16.37 12.08
CA ALA A 249 40.59 -16.65 10.76
C ALA A 249 41.91 -15.88 10.53
N LEU A 250 41.97 -14.60 10.94
CA LEU A 250 43.18 -13.80 10.88
C LEU A 250 44.28 -14.38 11.78
N PHE A 251 43.98 -14.73 13.03
CA PHE A 251 44.94 -15.33 13.95
C PHE A 251 45.42 -16.68 13.44
N ALA A 252 44.53 -17.54 12.96
CA ALA A 252 44.90 -18.83 12.37
C ALA A 252 45.82 -18.67 11.14
N SER A 253 45.51 -17.66 10.27
CA SER A 253 46.33 -17.34 9.12
C SER A 253 47.72 -16.85 9.52
N LEU A 254 47.79 -15.97 10.54
CA LEU A 254 49.09 -15.48 11.03
C LEU A 254 49.93 -16.62 11.64
N ALA A 255 49.32 -17.41 12.55
CA ALA A 255 50.01 -18.53 13.21
C ALA A 255 50.50 -19.57 12.19
N LEU A 256 49.64 -19.95 11.25
CA LEU A 256 50.01 -20.87 10.16
C LEU A 256 51.12 -20.29 9.29
N GLY A 257 51.03 -19.01 8.94
CA GLY A 257 52.02 -18.34 8.12
C GLY A 257 53.41 -18.27 8.77
N VAL A 258 53.47 -18.01 10.10
CA VAL A 258 54.72 -18.06 10.87
C VAL A 258 55.33 -19.46 10.81
N MET A 259 54.55 -20.51 11.06
CA MET A 259 55.02 -21.90 10.97
C MET A 259 55.52 -22.27 9.58
N GLN A 260 54.84 -21.79 8.52
CA GLN A 260 55.28 -22.06 7.13
C GLN A 260 56.55 -21.30 6.78
N VAL A 261 56.76 -20.10 7.31
CA VAL A 261 58.02 -19.34 7.13
C VAL A 261 59.19 -20.04 7.84
N GLU A 262 58.99 -20.49 9.09
CA GLU A 262 60.00 -21.24 9.84
C GLU A 262 60.39 -22.54 9.14
N ASN A 263 59.44 -23.24 8.52
CA ASN A 263 59.66 -24.47 7.76
C ASN A 263 60.17 -24.23 6.33
N GLY A 264 60.40 -22.98 5.93
CA GLY A 264 60.87 -22.62 4.58
C GLY A 264 59.85 -22.84 3.46
N GLN A 265 58.57 -23.07 3.80
CA GLN A 265 57.50 -23.32 2.84
C GLN A 265 56.87 -22.03 2.30
N LEU A 266 56.98 -20.93 3.03
CA LEU A 266 56.46 -19.62 2.65
C LEU A 266 57.60 -18.57 2.79
N ASN A 267 57.78 -17.72 1.79
CA ASN A 267 58.69 -16.59 1.93
C ASN A 267 58.10 -15.54 2.88
N VAL A 268 58.87 -15.07 3.86
CA VAL A 268 58.49 -14.12 4.88
C VAL A 268 57.82 -12.85 4.33
N VAL A 269 58.22 -12.46 3.11
CA VAL A 269 57.66 -11.25 2.44
C VAL A 269 56.15 -11.38 2.17
N TYR A 270 55.66 -12.57 1.93
CA TYR A 270 54.23 -12.80 1.65
C TYR A 270 53.37 -12.92 2.90
N LEU A 271 53.95 -13.16 4.07
CA LEU A 271 53.22 -13.32 5.31
C LEU A 271 52.34 -12.09 5.62
N THR A 272 52.96 -10.92 5.69
CA THR A 272 52.24 -9.65 5.95
C THR A 272 51.26 -9.34 4.82
N SER A 273 51.59 -9.66 3.59
CA SER A 273 50.72 -9.46 2.43
C SER A 273 49.41 -10.26 2.54
N ILE A 274 49.52 -11.54 2.90
CA ILE A 274 48.38 -12.44 3.06
C ILE A 274 47.47 -11.96 4.22
N VAL A 275 48.06 -11.61 5.36
CA VAL A 275 47.33 -11.15 6.52
C VAL A 275 46.57 -9.84 6.24
N LEU A 276 47.20 -8.85 5.58
CA LEU A 276 46.56 -7.59 5.21
C LEU A 276 45.46 -7.77 4.15
N MET A 277 45.67 -8.69 3.20
CA MET A 277 44.65 -9.04 2.21
C MET A 277 43.42 -9.68 2.90
N MET A 278 43.63 -10.62 3.83
CA MET A 278 42.56 -11.25 4.58
C MET A 278 41.80 -10.24 5.47
N LEU A 279 42.53 -9.35 6.16
CA LEU A 279 41.92 -8.27 6.95
C LEU A 279 40.96 -7.43 6.09
N THR A 280 41.44 -7.03 4.89
CA THR A 280 40.61 -6.23 3.96
C THR A 280 39.40 -7.01 3.46
N LEU A 281 39.52 -8.31 3.23
CA LEU A 281 38.42 -9.17 2.81
C LEU A 281 37.33 -9.26 3.93
N PHE A 282 37.74 -9.47 5.16
CA PHE A 282 36.83 -9.53 6.30
C PHE A 282 36.19 -8.18 6.61
N GLU A 283 36.93 -7.07 6.49
CA GLU A 283 36.38 -5.72 6.62
C GLU A 283 35.19 -5.46 5.65
N GLN A 284 35.27 -6.03 4.45
CA GLN A 284 34.19 -5.97 3.47
C GLN A 284 33.04 -6.95 3.79
N ALA A 285 33.32 -8.07 4.44
CA ALA A 285 32.34 -9.11 4.74
C ALA A 285 31.48 -8.81 5.99
N VAL A 286 32.04 -8.14 7.00
CA VAL A 286 31.33 -7.84 8.26
C VAL A 286 30.03 -7.02 8.04
N PRO A 287 29.98 -5.97 7.19
CA PRO A 287 28.74 -5.25 6.91
C PRO A 287 27.60 -6.09 6.33
N MET A 288 27.90 -7.34 5.91
CA MET A 288 26.90 -8.31 5.44
C MET A 288 26.12 -8.99 6.56
N SER A 289 26.49 -8.72 7.80
CA SER A 289 25.85 -9.27 8.99
C SER A 289 24.32 -9.18 8.97
N ASN A 290 23.80 -8.13 8.38
CA ASN A 290 22.37 -7.81 8.39
C ASN A 290 21.56 -8.43 7.24
N VAL A 291 22.16 -9.28 6.38
CA VAL A 291 21.45 -9.86 5.21
C VAL A 291 20.21 -10.65 5.63
N ALA A 292 20.29 -11.48 6.67
CA ALA A 292 19.16 -12.25 7.16
C ALA A 292 18.04 -11.35 7.71
N TYR A 293 18.40 -10.25 8.36
CA TYR A 293 17.47 -9.26 8.88
C TYR A 293 16.77 -8.50 7.75
N TYR A 294 17.53 -7.95 6.80
CA TYR A 294 16.94 -7.25 5.64
C TYR A 294 16.10 -8.17 4.77
N LYS A 295 16.47 -9.45 4.67
CA LYS A 295 15.64 -10.44 3.99
C LYS A 295 14.31 -10.63 4.70
N ALA A 296 14.30 -10.76 6.02
CA ALA A 296 13.08 -10.88 6.81
C ALA A 296 12.18 -9.65 6.66
N ASP A 297 12.75 -8.44 6.67
CA ASP A 297 12.05 -7.17 6.47
C ASP A 297 11.40 -7.07 5.08
N THR A 298 12.15 -7.44 4.04
CA THR A 298 11.63 -7.44 2.68
C THR A 298 10.60 -8.53 2.42
N ASP A 299 10.76 -9.72 3.00
CA ASP A 299 9.78 -10.82 2.90
C ASP A 299 8.45 -10.42 3.60
N GLU A 300 8.50 -9.73 4.73
CA GLU A 300 7.33 -9.19 5.41
C GLU A 300 6.67 -8.09 4.58
N ALA A 301 7.44 -7.13 4.06
CA ALA A 301 6.93 -6.08 3.21
C ALA A 301 6.21 -6.63 1.96
N LEU A 302 6.80 -7.65 1.31
CA LEU A 302 6.16 -8.35 0.20
C LEU A 302 4.88 -9.06 0.59
N SER A 303 4.84 -9.68 1.78
CA SER A 303 3.64 -10.34 2.30
C SER A 303 2.52 -9.35 2.52
N ASP A 304 2.80 -8.21 3.17
CA ASP A 304 1.83 -7.15 3.44
C ASP A 304 1.25 -6.54 2.13
N LEU A 305 2.11 -6.31 1.13
CA LEU A 305 1.67 -5.79 -0.16
C LEU A 305 0.89 -6.82 -0.97
N ASN A 306 1.28 -8.10 -0.94
CA ASN A 306 0.55 -9.16 -1.63
C ASN A 306 -0.83 -9.40 -0.98
N GLU A 307 -0.98 -9.27 0.34
CA GLU A 307 -2.26 -9.39 1.02
C GLU A 307 -3.28 -8.38 0.47
N ILE A 308 -2.84 -7.15 0.20
CA ILE A 308 -3.69 -6.12 -0.43
C ILE A 308 -4.02 -6.51 -1.89
N LEU A 309 -3.06 -7.07 -2.63
CA LEU A 309 -3.22 -7.43 -4.03
C LEU A 309 -3.93 -8.78 -4.26
N ASP A 310 -4.15 -9.57 -3.21
CA ASP A 310 -4.88 -10.84 -3.28
C ASP A 310 -6.42 -10.64 -3.31
N TYR A 311 -6.91 -9.41 -3.07
CA TYR A 311 -8.34 -9.12 -3.23
C TYR A 311 -8.78 -9.36 -4.68
N PRO A 312 -9.93 -10.01 -4.87
CA PRO A 312 -10.44 -10.27 -6.21
C PRO A 312 -10.72 -8.95 -6.95
N VAL A 313 -10.56 -8.98 -8.25
CA VAL A 313 -10.96 -7.92 -9.17
C VAL A 313 -11.78 -8.57 -10.27
N VAL A 314 -12.93 -8.02 -10.52
CA VAL A 314 -13.71 -8.34 -11.71
C VAL A 314 -13.08 -7.57 -12.88
N GLU A 315 -12.81 -8.27 -13.97
CA GLU A 315 -12.32 -7.61 -15.19
C GLU A 315 -13.54 -7.04 -15.93
N ASP A 316 -13.62 -5.70 -15.98
CA ASP A 316 -14.60 -4.95 -16.75
C ASP A 316 -14.12 -4.86 -18.21
N ASN A 317 -14.63 -5.73 -19.05
CA ASN A 317 -14.17 -5.87 -20.43
C ASN A 317 -15.30 -5.73 -21.46
N GLU A 318 -16.54 -5.54 -21.03
CA GLU A 318 -17.71 -5.46 -21.90
C GLU A 318 -18.06 -4.01 -22.21
N HIS A 319 -18.26 -3.72 -23.49
CA HIS A 319 -18.79 -2.42 -23.92
C HIS A 319 -20.27 -2.30 -23.58
N LEU A 320 -20.68 -1.11 -23.14
CA LEU A 320 -22.07 -0.84 -22.78
C LEU A 320 -23.00 -1.02 -23.98
N MET A 321 -24.05 -1.81 -23.79
CA MET A 321 -25.12 -1.96 -24.78
C MET A 321 -26.10 -0.78 -24.73
N PRO A 322 -26.78 -0.49 -25.87
CA PRO A 322 -27.83 0.53 -25.90
C PRO A 322 -28.92 0.27 -24.84
N SER A 323 -29.57 1.34 -24.39
CA SER A 323 -30.66 1.25 -23.42
C SER A 323 -31.76 0.31 -23.89
N GLN A 324 -32.19 -0.55 -22.96
CA GLN A 324 -33.27 -1.51 -23.17
C GLN A 324 -34.53 -1.10 -22.40
N LYS A 325 -35.66 -1.81 -22.66
CA LYS A 325 -36.91 -1.58 -21.94
C LYS A 325 -36.74 -1.72 -20.43
N ASN A 326 -35.93 -2.70 -20.00
CA ASN A 326 -35.55 -2.89 -18.60
C ASN A 326 -34.13 -2.34 -18.43
N VAL A 327 -34.01 -1.29 -17.63
CA VAL A 327 -32.73 -0.67 -17.33
C VAL A 327 -31.97 -1.47 -16.29
N PHE A 328 -32.67 -1.94 -15.25
CA PHE A 328 -32.12 -2.89 -14.29
C PHE A 328 -32.98 -4.13 -14.18
N GLU A 329 -32.30 -5.28 -14.17
CA GLU A 329 -32.91 -6.58 -13.85
C GLU A 329 -32.03 -7.25 -12.78
N ILE A 330 -32.62 -7.46 -11.61
CA ILE A 330 -31.95 -8.08 -10.47
C ILE A 330 -32.69 -9.36 -10.14
N GLU A 331 -32.01 -10.50 -10.21
CA GLU A 331 -32.60 -11.81 -9.99
C GLU A 331 -31.82 -12.61 -8.92
N ASN A 332 -32.54 -13.06 -7.89
CA ASN A 332 -32.04 -13.91 -6.80
C ASN A 332 -30.71 -13.43 -6.19
N MET A 333 -30.51 -12.11 -6.15
CA MET A 333 -29.24 -11.52 -5.75
C MET A 333 -29.04 -11.63 -4.24
N ASN A 334 -27.85 -12.14 -3.87
CA ASN A 334 -27.35 -12.17 -2.51
C ASN A 334 -26.01 -11.47 -2.44
N PHE A 335 -25.79 -10.73 -1.36
CA PHE A 335 -24.56 -10.00 -1.16
C PHE A 335 -24.14 -9.95 0.30
N SER A 336 -22.85 -10.23 0.53
CA SER A 336 -22.16 -10.03 1.80
C SER A 336 -20.92 -9.16 1.58
N TYR A 337 -20.63 -8.27 2.52
CA TYR A 337 -19.33 -7.60 2.48
C TYR A 337 -18.22 -8.58 2.88
N LEU A 338 -17.05 -8.43 2.27
CA LEU A 338 -15.87 -9.23 2.61
C LEU A 338 -15.65 -9.27 4.15
N ASN A 339 -15.45 -10.45 4.70
CA ASN A 339 -15.30 -10.76 6.12
C ASN A 339 -16.57 -10.58 6.99
N GLN A 340 -17.75 -10.49 6.40
CA GLN A 340 -19.01 -10.63 7.13
C GLN A 340 -19.61 -12.02 6.89
N GLU A 341 -20.01 -12.71 7.97
CA GLU A 341 -20.59 -14.04 7.91
C GLU A 341 -22.07 -14.01 7.47
N LEU A 342 -22.75 -12.91 7.72
CA LEU A 342 -24.19 -12.75 7.41
C LEU A 342 -24.38 -11.91 6.16
N PRO A 343 -25.26 -12.37 5.23
CA PRO A 343 -25.58 -11.59 4.04
C PRO A 343 -26.33 -10.30 4.40
N VAL A 344 -25.90 -9.20 3.77
CA VAL A 344 -26.52 -7.88 3.89
C VAL A 344 -27.73 -7.77 2.99
N LEU A 345 -27.70 -8.40 1.81
CA LEU A 345 -28.84 -8.50 0.90
C LEU A 345 -29.13 -9.97 0.63
N LYS A 346 -30.41 -10.32 0.66
CA LYS A 346 -30.89 -11.70 0.60
C LYS A 346 -32.00 -11.82 -0.43
N ASN A 347 -31.78 -12.65 -1.44
CA ASN A 347 -32.76 -13.00 -2.46
C ASN A 347 -33.49 -11.78 -3.05
N ILE A 348 -32.77 -10.74 -3.39
CA ILE A 348 -33.33 -9.53 -4.00
C ILE A 348 -33.75 -9.82 -5.43
N ASN A 349 -35.00 -9.47 -5.73
CA ASN A 349 -35.60 -9.52 -7.05
C ASN A 349 -36.24 -8.17 -7.34
N LEU A 350 -35.74 -7.45 -8.36
CA LEU A 350 -36.21 -6.11 -8.71
C LEU A 350 -35.99 -5.84 -10.18
N THR A 351 -37.01 -5.39 -10.88
CA THR A 351 -36.92 -4.92 -12.26
C THR A 351 -37.30 -3.45 -12.31
N ILE A 352 -36.48 -2.63 -12.98
CA ILE A 352 -36.70 -1.20 -13.16
C ILE A 352 -36.76 -0.91 -14.66
N HIS A 353 -37.84 -0.29 -15.09
CA HIS A 353 -38.07 0.01 -16.49
C HIS A 353 -37.48 1.39 -16.89
N GLN A 354 -37.23 1.56 -18.16
CA GLN A 354 -36.80 2.86 -18.70
C GLN A 354 -37.89 3.93 -18.43
N GLY A 355 -37.46 5.07 -17.93
CA GLY A 355 -38.35 6.17 -17.55
C GLY A 355 -39.04 6.02 -16.20
N GLU A 356 -38.85 4.91 -15.50
CA GLU A 356 -39.48 4.64 -14.21
C GLU A 356 -38.77 5.38 -13.06
N LYS A 357 -39.55 5.94 -12.14
CA LYS A 357 -39.07 6.61 -10.92
C LYS A 357 -39.39 5.74 -9.71
N VAL A 358 -38.33 5.19 -9.08
CA VAL A 358 -38.43 4.22 -7.99
C VAL A 358 -37.91 4.82 -6.68
N ALA A 359 -38.72 4.72 -5.62
CA ALA A 359 -38.29 5.04 -4.27
C ALA A 359 -37.98 3.76 -3.48
N ILE A 360 -36.83 3.67 -2.85
CA ILE A 360 -36.45 2.58 -1.95
C ILE A 360 -36.54 3.10 -0.52
N ILE A 361 -37.38 2.50 0.30
CA ILE A 361 -37.59 2.88 1.71
C ILE A 361 -37.34 1.71 2.65
N GLY A 362 -37.10 2.00 3.92
CA GLY A 362 -36.89 1.00 4.96
C GLY A 362 -36.12 1.57 6.14
N PRO A 363 -36.06 0.87 7.26
CA PRO A 363 -35.30 1.30 8.43
C PRO A 363 -33.80 1.43 8.12
N SER A 364 -33.07 2.14 8.99
CA SER A 364 -31.60 2.18 8.91
C SER A 364 -31.03 0.75 9.02
N GLY A 365 -30.05 0.41 8.19
CA GLY A 365 -29.46 -0.93 8.13
C GLY A 365 -30.24 -1.96 7.30
N SER A 366 -31.37 -1.60 6.64
CA SER A 366 -32.13 -2.53 5.78
C SER A 366 -31.45 -2.92 4.47
N GLY A 367 -30.32 -2.29 4.11
CA GLY A 367 -29.55 -2.63 2.90
C GLY A 367 -29.76 -1.68 1.71
N LYS A 368 -30.50 -0.57 1.84
CA LYS A 368 -30.78 0.39 0.75
C LYS A 368 -29.51 0.91 0.06
N SER A 369 -28.57 1.44 0.84
CA SER A 369 -27.28 1.95 0.32
C SER A 369 -26.46 0.86 -0.35
N SER A 370 -26.47 -0.36 0.22
CA SER A 370 -25.77 -1.51 -0.36
C SER A 370 -26.38 -1.91 -1.71
N LEU A 371 -27.71 -1.86 -1.83
CA LEU A 371 -28.39 -2.14 -3.11
C LEU A 371 -27.99 -1.12 -4.18
N LEU A 372 -28.00 0.18 -3.86
CA LEU A 372 -27.56 1.23 -4.80
C LEU A 372 -26.09 1.10 -5.18
N GLN A 373 -25.21 0.74 -4.24
CA GLN A 373 -23.79 0.51 -4.50
C GLN A 373 -23.55 -0.67 -5.46
N ILE A 374 -24.35 -1.74 -5.34
CA ILE A 374 -24.29 -2.88 -6.26
C ILE A 374 -24.85 -2.51 -7.63
N MET A 375 -25.98 -1.80 -7.68
CA MET A 375 -26.55 -1.32 -8.93
C MET A 375 -25.61 -0.38 -9.66
N SER A 376 -24.79 0.41 -8.94
CA SER A 376 -23.76 1.26 -9.54
C SER A 376 -22.52 0.48 -10.01
N GLY A 377 -22.44 -0.83 -9.74
CA GLY A 377 -21.30 -1.67 -10.07
C GLY A 377 -20.06 -1.45 -9.20
N LEU A 378 -20.23 -0.84 -8.02
CA LEU A 378 -19.12 -0.61 -7.08
C LEU A 378 -18.66 -1.90 -6.39
N TYR A 379 -19.57 -2.85 -6.21
CA TYR A 379 -19.29 -4.17 -5.63
C TYR A 379 -19.83 -5.28 -6.53
N ASP A 380 -19.10 -6.37 -6.57
CA ASP A 380 -19.56 -7.61 -7.20
C ASP A 380 -20.43 -8.43 -6.26
N ILE A 381 -21.25 -9.30 -6.80
CA ILE A 381 -22.21 -10.12 -6.06
C ILE A 381 -21.73 -11.56 -5.93
N GLU A 382 -22.16 -12.25 -4.86
CA GLU A 382 -21.80 -13.65 -4.62
C GLU A 382 -22.70 -14.63 -5.41
N LYS A 383 -23.99 -14.31 -5.51
CA LYS A 383 -25.00 -15.14 -6.17
C LYS A 383 -26.09 -14.29 -6.80
N GLY A 384 -26.69 -14.79 -7.86
CA GLY A 384 -27.74 -14.10 -8.61
C GLY A 384 -27.16 -13.29 -9.77
N GLU A 385 -27.96 -12.39 -10.32
CA GLU A 385 -27.59 -11.54 -11.44
C GLU A 385 -28.03 -10.10 -11.18
N VAL A 386 -27.23 -9.13 -11.60
CA VAL A 386 -27.57 -7.70 -11.60
C VAL A 386 -27.20 -7.15 -12.97
N LEU A 387 -28.22 -7.03 -13.81
CA LEU A 387 -28.07 -6.60 -15.18
C LEU A 387 -28.38 -5.11 -15.32
N PHE A 388 -27.53 -4.39 -16.03
CA PHE A 388 -27.76 -3.03 -16.51
C PHE A 388 -27.83 -3.06 -18.01
N ASN A 389 -28.95 -2.67 -18.59
CA ASN A 389 -29.25 -2.82 -20.02
C ASN A 389 -29.01 -4.24 -20.56
N GLY A 390 -29.36 -5.26 -19.78
CA GLY A 390 -29.21 -6.67 -20.14
C GLY A 390 -27.79 -7.24 -20.02
N GLN A 391 -26.83 -6.49 -19.44
CA GLN A 391 -25.46 -6.94 -19.20
C GLN A 391 -25.13 -6.91 -17.70
N GLN A 392 -24.32 -7.85 -17.24
CA GLN A 392 -23.85 -7.85 -15.85
C GLN A 392 -23.11 -6.54 -15.53
N VAL A 393 -23.63 -5.79 -14.57
CA VAL A 393 -23.18 -4.42 -14.29
C VAL A 393 -21.69 -4.33 -13.95
N SER A 394 -21.13 -5.34 -13.27
CA SER A 394 -19.72 -5.39 -12.89
C SER A 394 -18.77 -5.69 -14.05
N TYR A 395 -19.25 -6.21 -15.20
CA TYR A 395 -18.42 -6.52 -16.36
C TYR A 395 -18.35 -5.37 -17.38
N ILE A 396 -19.25 -4.38 -17.26
CA ILE A 396 -19.25 -3.20 -18.13
C ILE A 396 -18.07 -2.30 -17.79
N ILE A 397 -17.34 -1.83 -18.82
CA ILE A 397 -16.22 -0.90 -18.69
C ILE A 397 -16.66 0.30 -17.83
N GLU A 398 -15.89 0.60 -16.79
CA GLU A 398 -16.24 1.59 -15.76
C GLU A 398 -16.57 2.97 -16.34
N ASP A 399 -15.74 3.48 -17.26
CA ASP A 399 -15.96 4.77 -17.92
C ASP A 399 -17.28 4.81 -18.70
N GLU A 400 -17.62 3.71 -19.39
CA GLU A 400 -18.87 3.63 -20.17
C GLU A 400 -20.09 3.50 -19.24
N ARG A 401 -19.97 2.70 -18.20
CA ARG A 401 -21.02 2.54 -17.18
C ARG A 401 -21.36 3.86 -16.51
N TYR A 402 -20.35 4.59 -16.04
CA TYR A 402 -20.57 5.89 -15.41
C TYR A 402 -20.87 7.01 -16.41
N SER A 403 -20.61 6.85 -17.71
CA SER A 403 -21.13 7.80 -18.71
C SER A 403 -22.65 7.74 -18.84
N ALA A 404 -23.26 6.57 -18.66
CA ALA A 404 -24.71 6.36 -18.77
C ALA A 404 -25.45 6.50 -17.42
N MET A 405 -24.73 6.49 -16.31
CA MET A 405 -25.30 6.44 -14.95
C MET A 405 -24.70 7.53 -14.05
N ASN A 406 -25.57 8.25 -13.36
CA ASN A 406 -25.23 9.13 -12.25
C ASN A 406 -25.45 8.39 -10.92
N ALA A 407 -24.48 8.42 -10.00
CA ALA A 407 -24.59 7.83 -8.69
C ALA A 407 -24.20 8.85 -7.60
N LEU A 408 -25.12 9.15 -6.68
CA LEU A 408 -24.87 9.90 -5.46
C LEU A 408 -24.99 8.94 -4.28
N LEU A 409 -23.84 8.55 -3.72
CA LEU A 409 -23.80 7.66 -2.57
C LEU A 409 -23.83 8.46 -1.25
N GLN A 410 -23.97 7.79 -0.13
CA GLN A 410 -24.17 8.40 1.19
C GLN A 410 -23.06 9.39 1.61
N THR A 411 -21.81 9.11 1.28
CA THR A 411 -20.67 9.96 1.66
C THR A 411 -20.15 10.72 0.46
N GLN A 412 -20.08 12.06 0.58
CA GLN A 412 -19.59 12.95 -0.47
C GLN A 412 -18.14 13.36 -0.19
N GLN A 413 -17.29 13.22 -1.20
CA GLN A 413 -15.88 13.64 -1.10
C GLN A 413 -15.66 14.96 -1.83
N LEU A 414 -15.13 15.94 -1.10
CA LEU A 414 -14.57 17.16 -1.69
C LEU A 414 -13.05 17.02 -1.84
N PHE A 415 -12.51 17.77 -2.79
CA PHE A 415 -11.07 17.81 -3.08
C PHE A 415 -10.53 19.21 -2.79
N ASP A 416 -9.29 19.28 -2.34
CA ASP A 416 -8.61 20.54 -2.11
C ASP A 416 -8.43 21.30 -3.43
N GLY A 417 -9.06 22.48 -3.54
CA GLY A 417 -9.10 23.24 -4.78
C GLY A 417 -10.29 24.20 -4.86
N THR A 418 -10.53 24.76 -6.04
CA THR A 418 -11.67 25.66 -6.26
C THR A 418 -12.99 24.89 -6.36
N ILE A 419 -14.12 25.60 -6.24
CA ILE A 419 -15.44 25.04 -6.51
C ILE A 419 -15.50 24.53 -7.95
N ARG A 420 -14.98 25.29 -8.93
CA ARG A 420 -14.82 24.85 -10.33
C ARG A 420 -14.12 23.49 -10.42
N TYR A 421 -12.98 23.33 -9.75
CA TYR A 421 -12.26 22.06 -9.73
C TYR A 421 -13.11 20.92 -9.16
N ASN A 422 -13.91 21.22 -8.14
CA ASN A 422 -14.79 20.25 -7.49
C ASN A 422 -16.06 19.90 -8.30
N LEU A 423 -16.44 20.69 -9.30
CA LEU A 423 -17.57 20.38 -10.17
C LEU A 423 -17.24 19.32 -11.24
N PHE A 424 -15.96 19.03 -11.49
CA PHE A 424 -15.49 18.03 -12.50
C PHE A 424 -16.06 18.25 -13.90
N SER A 425 -16.28 19.49 -14.30
CA SER A 425 -16.87 19.84 -15.59
C SER A 425 -16.03 20.87 -16.32
N GLU A 426 -15.86 20.68 -17.63
CA GLU A 426 -15.19 21.61 -18.53
C GLU A 426 -16.17 22.58 -19.23
N GLN A 427 -17.43 22.61 -18.80
CA GLN A 427 -18.45 23.51 -19.36
C GLN A 427 -18.12 24.96 -19.04
N GLN A 428 -18.77 25.88 -19.81
CA GLN A 428 -18.58 27.32 -19.66
C GLN A 428 -19.06 27.81 -18.27
N ASP A 429 -18.45 28.89 -17.79
CA ASP A 429 -18.74 29.51 -16.50
C ASP A 429 -20.21 29.79 -16.29
N GLU A 430 -20.89 30.30 -17.34
CA GLU A 430 -22.33 30.58 -17.28
C GLU A 430 -23.15 29.32 -16.94
N THR A 431 -22.80 28.18 -17.52
CA THR A 431 -23.48 26.91 -17.22
C THR A 431 -23.21 26.45 -15.79
N LEU A 432 -21.98 26.57 -15.31
CA LEU A 432 -21.61 26.21 -13.94
C LEU A 432 -22.37 27.07 -12.92
N ILE A 433 -22.44 28.38 -13.16
CA ILE A 433 -23.14 29.34 -12.31
C ILE A 433 -24.64 29.04 -12.32
N ASN A 434 -25.25 28.83 -13.47
CA ASN A 434 -26.67 28.51 -13.58
C ASN A 434 -27.06 27.24 -12.81
N VAL A 435 -26.20 26.21 -12.83
CA VAL A 435 -26.43 24.98 -12.05
C VAL A 435 -26.30 25.27 -10.56
N LEU A 436 -25.32 26.04 -10.13
CA LEU A 436 -25.18 26.42 -8.71
C LEU A 436 -26.38 27.25 -8.23
N GLU A 437 -26.86 28.21 -9.01
CA GLU A 437 -28.06 29.01 -8.72
C GLU A 437 -29.30 28.12 -8.59
N SER A 438 -29.50 27.16 -9.51
CA SER A 438 -30.65 26.24 -9.47
C SER A 438 -30.67 25.37 -8.19
N LEU A 439 -29.54 25.22 -7.54
CA LEU A 439 -29.35 24.45 -6.30
C LEU A 439 -29.22 25.36 -5.06
N ASN A 440 -29.57 26.67 -5.18
CA ASN A 440 -29.45 27.67 -4.10
C ASN A 440 -28.00 27.75 -3.54
N LEU A 441 -27.00 27.75 -4.43
CA LEU A 441 -25.57 27.93 -4.15
C LEU A 441 -25.00 29.19 -4.84
N ASP A 442 -25.86 30.15 -5.18
CA ASP A 442 -25.55 31.42 -5.87
C ASP A 442 -24.56 32.30 -5.08
N HIS A 443 -24.47 32.14 -3.78
CA HIS A 443 -23.52 32.83 -2.90
C HIS A 443 -22.09 32.28 -3.00
N LEU A 444 -21.86 31.14 -3.64
CA LEU A 444 -20.54 30.54 -3.82
C LEU A 444 -19.89 31.00 -5.13
N ASP A 445 -18.69 31.57 -5.01
CA ASP A 445 -17.88 31.90 -6.19
C ASP A 445 -17.21 30.62 -6.74
N ILE A 446 -17.28 30.40 -8.05
CA ILE A 446 -16.65 29.23 -8.71
C ILE A 446 -15.14 29.18 -8.52
N GLU A 447 -14.46 30.31 -8.31
CA GLU A 447 -13.04 30.40 -8.01
C GLU A 447 -12.74 30.33 -6.50
N GLN A 448 -13.74 30.27 -5.64
CA GLN A 448 -13.55 30.11 -4.21
C GLN A 448 -12.85 28.78 -3.91
N HIS A 449 -11.78 28.84 -3.12
CA HIS A 449 -11.02 27.65 -2.69
C HIS A 449 -11.70 27.00 -1.47
N ILE A 450 -11.88 25.69 -1.56
CA ILE A 450 -12.41 24.83 -0.48
C ILE A 450 -11.38 23.76 -0.13
N SER A 451 -11.35 23.38 1.16
CA SER A 451 -10.46 22.32 1.66
C SER A 451 -11.14 20.94 1.61
N ILE A 452 -10.33 19.88 1.70
CA ILE A 452 -10.79 18.48 1.70
C ILE A 452 -11.86 18.19 2.75
N ASP A 453 -11.76 18.81 3.93
CA ASP A 453 -12.70 18.64 5.04
C ASP A 453 -13.99 19.47 4.86
N GLY A 454 -14.07 20.29 3.80
CA GLY A 454 -15.22 21.17 3.58
C GLY A 454 -15.43 22.23 4.67
N SER A 455 -14.40 22.55 5.47
CA SER A 455 -14.52 23.38 6.69
C SER A 455 -15.16 24.77 6.52
N ARG A 456 -15.39 25.18 5.26
CA ARG A 456 -16.07 26.46 4.91
C ARG A 456 -17.49 26.27 4.37
N LEU A 457 -17.95 25.03 4.22
CA LEU A 457 -19.28 24.70 3.70
C LEU A 457 -20.10 23.98 4.77
N SER A 458 -21.40 24.28 4.84
CA SER A 458 -22.36 23.49 5.62
C SER A 458 -22.56 22.10 4.99
N GLY A 459 -23.02 21.12 5.76
CA GLY A 459 -23.32 19.78 5.24
C GLY A 459 -24.31 19.81 4.07
N GLY A 460 -25.31 20.70 4.11
CA GLY A 460 -26.25 20.89 3.01
C GLY A 460 -25.62 21.50 1.74
N GLU A 461 -24.65 22.39 1.88
CA GLU A 461 -23.89 22.94 0.73
C GLU A 461 -22.99 21.89 0.10
N VAL A 462 -22.31 21.06 0.91
CA VAL A 462 -21.52 19.92 0.42
C VAL A 462 -22.38 18.97 -0.40
N GLN A 463 -23.59 18.65 0.10
CA GLN A 463 -24.53 17.77 -0.59
C GLN A 463 -25.05 18.39 -1.89
N ARG A 464 -25.44 19.67 -1.89
CA ARG A 464 -25.86 20.38 -3.11
C ARG A 464 -24.74 20.53 -4.12
N LEU A 465 -23.50 20.75 -3.67
CA LEU A 465 -22.34 20.79 -4.58
C LEU A 465 -22.08 19.42 -5.22
N ALA A 466 -22.28 18.32 -4.47
CA ALA A 466 -22.20 16.98 -5.04
C ALA A 466 -23.34 16.70 -6.04
N LEU A 467 -24.56 17.21 -5.77
CA LEU A 467 -25.64 17.16 -6.75
C LEU A 467 -25.33 17.97 -8.01
N ALA A 468 -24.70 19.14 -7.89
CA ALA A 468 -24.29 19.96 -9.05
C ALA A 468 -23.43 19.17 -10.04
N ARG A 469 -22.55 18.28 -9.56
CA ARG A 469 -21.77 17.37 -10.43
C ARG A 469 -22.65 16.50 -11.33
N LEU A 470 -23.79 16.03 -10.78
CA LEU A 470 -24.71 15.16 -11.53
C LEU A 470 -25.47 15.93 -12.60
N PHE A 471 -25.89 17.18 -12.32
CA PHE A 471 -26.56 18.04 -13.28
C PHE A 471 -25.67 18.48 -14.42
N LEU A 472 -24.36 18.57 -14.18
CA LEU A 472 -23.36 18.91 -15.19
C LEU A 472 -22.93 17.72 -16.05
N LYS A 473 -23.35 16.51 -15.69
CA LYS A 473 -23.05 15.26 -16.38
C LYS A 473 -24.30 14.72 -17.06
N GLU A 474 -24.21 14.53 -18.37
CA GLU A 474 -25.30 13.96 -19.18
C GLU A 474 -25.40 12.44 -18.96
N ALA A 475 -26.27 12.02 -18.03
CA ALA A 475 -26.57 10.62 -17.78
C ALA A 475 -28.07 10.43 -17.54
N ASN A 476 -28.66 9.42 -18.18
CA ASN A 476 -30.11 9.21 -18.18
C ASN A 476 -30.60 8.45 -16.94
N VAL A 477 -29.73 7.69 -16.28
CA VAL A 477 -30.08 6.85 -15.12
C VAL A 477 -29.44 7.45 -13.87
N TRP A 478 -30.25 7.72 -12.87
CA TRP A 478 -29.78 8.32 -11.62
C TRP A 478 -30.05 7.40 -10.43
N LEU A 479 -29.00 7.10 -9.65
CA LEU A 479 -29.03 6.33 -8.41
C LEU A 479 -28.64 7.26 -7.25
N LEU A 480 -29.59 7.57 -6.38
CA LEU A 480 -29.37 8.56 -5.33
C LEU A 480 -29.65 7.97 -3.94
N ASP A 481 -28.67 8.08 -3.06
CA ASP A 481 -28.79 7.65 -1.65
C ASP A 481 -28.97 8.88 -0.75
N GLU A 482 -30.17 9.05 -0.24
CA GLU A 482 -30.60 10.13 0.63
C GLU A 482 -30.20 11.54 0.12
N PRO A 483 -30.58 11.94 -1.09
CA PRO A 483 -30.09 13.17 -1.72
C PRO A 483 -30.52 14.46 -1.02
N THR A 484 -31.43 14.41 -0.07
CA THR A 484 -32.03 15.57 0.60
C THR A 484 -31.87 15.61 2.11
N THR A 485 -31.10 14.70 2.72
CA THR A 485 -31.04 14.52 4.19
C THR A 485 -30.59 15.77 4.96
N ALA A 486 -29.73 16.62 4.36
CA ALA A 486 -29.20 17.82 5.00
C ALA A 486 -29.94 19.12 4.59
N LEU A 487 -31.15 19.00 4.02
CA LEU A 487 -31.93 20.12 3.47
C LEU A 487 -33.19 20.37 4.27
N ASP A 488 -33.66 21.62 4.27
CA ASP A 488 -34.97 21.98 4.75
C ASP A 488 -36.08 21.51 3.79
N GLU A 489 -37.32 21.58 4.22
CA GLU A 489 -38.48 21.04 3.49
C GLU A 489 -38.70 21.74 2.13
N GLU A 490 -38.50 23.08 2.04
CA GLU A 490 -38.65 23.85 0.82
C GLU A 490 -37.55 23.49 -0.21
N ASN A 491 -36.31 23.46 0.22
CA ASN A 491 -35.19 23.04 -0.60
C ASN A 491 -35.32 21.58 -1.06
N THR A 492 -35.77 20.68 -0.20
CA THR A 492 -36.07 19.28 -0.51
C THR A 492 -37.04 19.16 -1.67
N GLN A 493 -38.16 19.83 -1.62
CA GLN A 493 -39.20 19.80 -2.67
C GLN A 493 -38.68 20.37 -4.00
N ASN A 494 -37.96 21.48 -3.97
CA ASN A 494 -37.40 22.12 -5.16
C ASN A 494 -36.34 21.25 -5.83
N ILE A 495 -35.41 20.72 -5.06
CA ILE A 495 -34.32 19.87 -5.60
C ILE A 495 -34.89 18.56 -6.14
N MET A 496 -35.85 17.92 -5.46
CA MET A 496 -36.48 16.71 -5.99
C MET A 496 -37.22 16.95 -7.31
N LYS A 497 -37.89 18.09 -7.48
CA LYS A 497 -38.50 18.46 -8.76
C LYS A 497 -37.44 18.60 -9.86
N LEU A 498 -36.31 19.25 -9.57
CA LEU A 498 -35.20 19.39 -10.53
C LEU A 498 -34.62 18.02 -10.90
N ILE A 499 -34.36 17.15 -9.92
CA ILE A 499 -33.85 15.78 -10.15
C ILE A 499 -34.82 15.01 -11.06
N GLN A 500 -36.15 15.04 -10.75
CA GLN A 500 -37.17 14.33 -11.52
C GLN A 500 -37.36 14.86 -12.95
N ALA A 501 -37.03 16.13 -13.17
CA ALA A 501 -37.09 16.73 -14.50
C ALA A 501 -35.86 16.38 -15.38
N HIS A 502 -34.71 16.11 -14.76
CA HIS A 502 -33.47 15.80 -15.48
C HIS A 502 -33.22 14.30 -15.64
N ALA A 503 -33.61 13.48 -14.66
CA ALA A 503 -33.42 12.04 -14.73
C ALA A 503 -34.54 11.36 -15.51
N ASP A 504 -34.19 10.62 -16.58
CA ASP A 504 -35.14 9.75 -17.25
C ASP A 504 -35.57 8.61 -16.35
N THR A 505 -34.63 7.79 -15.92
CA THR A 505 -34.82 6.71 -14.95
C THR A 505 -34.20 7.11 -13.61
N LEU A 506 -34.96 7.01 -12.53
CA LEU A 506 -34.56 7.51 -11.21
C LEU A 506 -34.77 6.46 -10.12
N VAL A 507 -33.73 6.18 -9.34
CA VAL A 507 -33.83 5.34 -8.15
C VAL A 507 -33.33 6.13 -6.95
N VAL A 508 -34.19 6.34 -5.96
CA VAL A 508 -33.87 7.12 -4.75
C VAL A 508 -34.08 6.28 -3.51
N ALA A 509 -33.03 6.05 -2.74
CA ALA A 509 -33.18 5.60 -1.37
C ALA A 509 -33.47 6.81 -0.47
N THR A 510 -34.59 6.77 0.26
CA THR A 510 -34.98 7.86 1.12
C THR A 510 -35.72 7.38 2.37
N HIS A 511 -35.68 8.19 3.42
CA HIS A 511 -36.55 8.03 4.61
C HIS A 511 -37.65 9.08 4.65
N ASP A 512 -37.71 10.00 3.69
CA ASP A 512 -38.74 11.05 3.60
C ASP A 512 -40.01 10.50 2.94
N LEU A 513 -41.02 10.28 3.77
CA LEU A 513 -42.31 9.74 3.33
C LEU A 513 -43.16 10.74 2.54
N GLN A 514 -42.88 12.04 2.63
CA GLN A 514 -43.65 13.08 1.91
C GLN A 514 -43.31 13.07 0.40
N LEU A 515 -42.16 12.56 0.02
CA LEU A 515 -41.75 12.46 -1.37
C LEU A 515 -42.38 11.27 -2.13
N LEU A 516 -42.83 10.24 -1.41
CA LEU A 516 -43.29 8.97 -1.99
C LEU A 516 -44.43 9.07 -3.02
N PRO A 517 -45.41 9.98 -2.88
CA PRO A 517 -46.47 10.13 -3.89
C PRO A 517 -45.96 10.54 -5.29
N GLN A 518 -44.72 11.01 -5.39
CA GLN A 518 -44.11 11.49 -6.64
C GLN A 518 -43.41 10.36 -7.42
N PHE A 519 -43.33 9.13 -6.89
CA PHE A 519 -42.68 7.98 -7.51
C PHE A 519 -43.68 6.98 -8.09
N ASP A 520 -43.32 6.36 -9.19
CA ASP A 520 -44.12 5.34 -9.87
C ASP A 520 -44.19 4.06 -9.04
N THR A 521 -43.06 3.63 -8.54
CA THR A 521 -42.91 2.41 -7.73
C THR A 521 -42.18 2.68 -6.42
N ILE A 522 -42.69 2.12 -5.35
CA ILE A 522 -42.08 2.11 -4.02
C ILE A 522 -41.62 0.70 -3.71
N VAL A 523 -40.39 0.55 -3.29
CA VAL A 523 -39.77 -0.68 -2.82
C VAL A 523 -39.52 -0.55 -1.32
N VAL A 524 -40.07 -1.45 -0.52
CA VAL A 524 -39.87 -1.47 0.93
C VAL A 524 -38.86 -2.56 1.28
N MET A 525 -37.75 -2.19 1.89
CA MET A 525 -36.69 -3.08 2.34
C MET A 525 -36.69 -3.28 3.84
N MET A 526 -36.53 -4.51 4.31
CA MET A 526 -36.34 -4.89 5.71
C MET A 526 -35.35 -6.05 5.82
N ASP A 527 -34.42 -5.95 6.73
CA ASP A 527 -33.44 -7.01 7.05
C ASP A 527 -32.72 -7.62 5.83
N GLY A 528 -32.49 -6.78 4.80
CA GLY A 528 -31.81 -7.17 3.58
C GLY A 528 -32.72 -7.82 2.52
N GLU A 529 -34.03 -7.78 2.67
CA GLU A 529 -35.01 -8.35 1.74
C GLU A 529 -36.00 -7.28 1.25
N ILE A 530 -36.54 -7.43 0.04
CA ILE A 530 -37.68 -6.64 -0.44
C ILE A 530 -38.96 -7.30 0.10
N VAL A 531 -39.64 -6.61 0.99
CA VAL A 531 -40.89 -7.11 1.64
C VAL A 531 -42.15 -6.64 0.94
N GLU A 532 -42.11 -5.47 0.30
CA GLU A 532 -43.23 -4.90 -0.44
C GLU A 532 -42.74 -4.14 -1.66
N GLN A 533 -43.53 -4.19 -2.74
CA GLN A 533 -43.28 -3.42 -3.97
C GLN A 533 -44.61 -3.04 -4.60
N GLY A 534 -44.75 -1.81 -5.08
CA GLY A 534 -45.92 -1.34 -5.81
C GLY A 534 -46.10 0.18 -5.82
N SER A 535 -47.12 0.66 -6.46
CA SER A 535 -47.43 2.11 -6.47
C SER A 535 -47.86 2.59 -5.09
N TYR A 536 -47.64 3.88 -4.80
CA TYR A 536 -48.03 4.53 -3.54
C TYR A 536 -49.50 4.23 -3.18
N ASN A 537 -50.40 4.42 -4.16
CA ASN A 537 -51.84 4.19 -3.95
C ASN A 537 -52.20 2.73 -3.65
N ALA A 538 -51.48 1.78 -4.26
CA ALA A 538 -51.68 0.34 -4.02
C ALA A 538 -51.22 -0.07 -2.63
N LEU A 539 -50.08 0.42 -2.19
CA LEU A 539 -49.54 0.13 -0.87
C LEU A 539 -50.32 0.81 0.27
N CYS A 540 -50.81 2.01 0.06
CA CYS A 540 -51.63 2.70 1.07
C CYS A 540 -53.03 2.03 1.28
N LYS A 541 -53.57 1.35 0.26
CA LYS A 541 -54.88 0.67 0.35
C LYS A 541 -54.81 -0.69 1.04
N ARG A 542 -53.65 -1.31 1.13
CA ARG A 542 -53.41 -2.60 1.79
C ARG A 542 -53.00 -2.39 3.25
N ASP A 543 -53.17 -3.39 4.10
CA ASP A 543 -52.53 -3.39 5.43
C ASP A 543 -51.02 -3.71 5.26
N SER A 544 -50.33 -2.73 4.67
CA SER A 544 -48.91 -2.80 4.31
C SER A 544 -48.04 -2.17 5.40
N TYR A 545 -46.75 -2.45 5.36
CA TYR A 545 -45.79 -1.77 6.22
C TYR A 545 -45.79 -0.25 6.01
N LEU A 546 -45.85 0.18 4.73
CA LEU A 546 -45.96 1.61 4.41
C LEU A 546 -47.24 2.25 5.01
N SER A 547 -48.40 1.61 4.89
CA SER A 547 -49.64 2.12 5.43
C SER A 547 -49.61 2.24 6.96
N ARG A 548 -48.95 1.34 7.65
CA ARG A 548 -48.76 1.38 9.11
C ARG A 548 -47.84 2.53 9.54
N ILE A 549 -46.73 2.77 8.82
CA ILE A 549 -45.84 3.90 9.12
C ILE A 549 -46.55 5.23 8.92
N LEU A 550 -47.28 5.40 7.81
CA LEU A 550 -48.00 6.62 7.51
C LEU A 550 -49.06 6.93 8.61
N ARG A 551 -49.85 5.92 9.03
CA ARG A 551 -50.82 6.07 10.13
C ARG A 551 -50.18 6.45 11.47
N ASN A 552 -48.96 5.96 11.73
CA ASN A 552 -48.23 6.30 12.97
C ASN A 552 -47.65 7.71 12.91
N ASN A 553 -47.17 8.18 11.76
CA ASN A 553 -46.72 9.56 11.58
C ASN A 553 -47.87 10.57 11.71
N ASP A 554 -49.02 10.30 11.13
CA ASP A 554 -50.22 11.18 11.28
C ASP A 554 -50.65 11.32 12.75
N LYS A 555 -50.57 10.24 13.54
CA LYS A 555 -50.84 10.29 14.98
C LYS A 555 -49.84 11.12 15.78
N THR A 556 -48.58 11.14 15.32
CA THR A 556 -47.51 11.88 16.02
C THR A 556 -47.56 13.38 15.70
N GLN A 557 -48.03 13.76 14.52
CA GLN A 557 -48.24 15.16 14.14
C GLN A 557 -49.47 15.76 14.80
N THR A 558 -50.56 14.99 14.97
CA THR A 558 -51.79 15.43 15.69
C THR A 558 -51.59 15.59 17.20
N VAL A 559 -50.55 15.07 17.80
CA VAL A 559 -50.19 15.24 19.22
C VAL A 559 -49.29 16.47 19.46
N LYS A 560 -48.67 17.01 18.41
CA LYS A 560 -47.77 18.19 18.46
C LYS A 560 -48.45 19.50 18.01
N SER A 561 -49.69 19.46 17.48
CA SER A 561 -50.59 20.60 17.25
C SER A 561 -51.54 20.78 18.44
#